data_7ae0e6b0bbd51f17fa3bbe9c8b1c5401
#
_entry.id   7ae0e6b0bbd51f17fa3bbe9c8b1c5401
#
_cell.length_a   1.000
_cell.length_b   1.000
_cell.length_c   1.000
_cell.angle_alpha   90.00
_cell.angle_beta   90.00
_cell.angle_gamma   90.00
#
_symmetry.space_group_name_H-M   'P 1'
#
loop_
_entity.id
_entity.type
_entity.pdbx_description
1 polymer ?
#
loop_
_entity_poly.entity_id
_entity_poly.type
_entity_poly.pdbx_seq_one_letter_code
_entity_poly.pdbx_strand_id
1 'polypeptide(L)'
;MVGEPKLSFFGPHERTFVFLGCIVLSFRNRVLVSIVAVFVVLSSTGCTKKEAHANVVAPEVTVADVKQQDVPIYGEWVAQLNGPVNADITPKVQGYLLKQDYVNGALVSKGQLLFQIDRRPLQAALDQAKAEVTRAESSLTRATNDVLRDTPLAAQNAIPQKQLDDDISNQTWAKAELAAKKAQQEQAELNLGWTKIYSPIDGVAGIANAQIGDLVGTSTKMTTVSQFDPIWAYFNISESLYLANAAGISKMLRQREIKSRLPVEYIQANDVPYPAKGKVIFVNREVTAGTGTIQLAAAFPNKYAILRPGGFGRVRVQTSTAKNALLVPQPSVIEVQSQYQVIVVGADNKAMVRAIKVGDRFGPDWIVTDGLNTGERVVVEGIQKIQTFAAQSPDMAKAGVPVTVKPYVPNSGGID
;
A
#
# COMPACT_ATOMS: atom_id res chain seq x y z
N MET A 1 40.77 -25.94 -20.97
CA MET A 1 42.00 -25.18 -20.72
C MET A 1 41.84 -24.61 -19.34
N VAL A 2 42.46 -25.27 -18.38
CA VAL A 2 43.65 -24.86 -17.60
C VAL A 2 43.25 -23.79 -16.56
N GLY A 3 43.39 -23.93 -15.26
CA GLY A 3 43.92 -24.95 -14.39
C GLY A 3 43.81 -24.46 -12.94
N GLU A 4 43.59 -25.39 -12.05
CA GLU A 4 43.91 -25.25 -10.61
C GLU A 4 45.42 -25.16 -10.38
N PRO A 5 45.92 -24.77 -9.22
CA PRO A 5 46.39 -25.74 -8.24
C PRO A 5 46.03 -25.38 -6.80
N LYS A 6 45.69 -26.28 -5.89
CA LYS A 6 46.35 -27.35 -5.12
C LYS A 6 47.61 -26.95 -4.37
N LEU A 7 47.64 -27.48 -3.11
CA LEU A 7 48.70 -27.82 -2.16
C LEU A 7 48.90 -26.84 -1.00
N SER A 8 49.19 -27.24 0.22
CA SER A 8 49.30 -28.54 0.92
C SER A 8 49.75 -28.28 2.36
N PHE A 9 49.33 -29.12 3.27
CA PHE A 9 50.11 -29.83 4.30
C PHE A 9 51.00 -29.04 5.29
N PHE A 10 50.78 -29.21 6.62
CA PHE A 10 51.65 -29.97 7.50
C PHE A 10 51.07 -29.99 8.93
N GLY A 11 50.97 -31.13 9.51
CA GLY A 11 50.73 -31.48 10.90
C GLY A 11 52.05 -31.74 11.65
N PRO A 12 52.08 -32.66 12.61
CA PRO A 12 52.00 -32.34 14.06
C PRO A 12 53.33 -32.62 14.76
N HIS A 13 53.50 -32.19 16.04
CA HIS A 13 54.56 -32.76 16.91
C HIS A 13 54.16 -32.79 18.38
N GLU A 14 54.03 -34.03 18.86
CA GLU A 14 54.19 -34.44 20.25
C GLU A 14 55.57 -34.06 20.80
N ARG A 15 55.66 -33.89 22.12
CA ARG A 15 56.65 -34.57 22.94
C ARG A 15 56.45 -34.35 24.44
N THR A 16 56.10 -35.45 25.03
CA THR A 16 56.40 -35.96 26.37
C THR A 16 57.74 -35.56 26.92
N PHE A 17 57.85 -35.23 28.21
CA PHE A 17 59.01 -35.62 29.02
C PHE A 17 58.62 -35.85 30.50
N VAL A 18 59.02 -36.99 30.96
CA VAL A 18 58.83 -37.64 32.23
C VAL A 18 60.14 -37.51 33.06
N PHE A 19 60.04 -37.82 34.36
CA PHE A 19 61.09 -38.19 35.32
C PHE A 19 61.63 -37.13 36.28
N LEU A 20 61.53 -37.35 37.47
CA LEU A 20 62.08 -38.24 38.50
C LEU A 20 62.89 -37.49 39.54
N GLY A 21 62.75 -37.84 40.82
CA GLY A 21 63.70 -37.52 41.88
C GLY A 21 62.99 -37.32 43.21
N CYS A 22 62.66 -38.24 43.86
CA CYS A 22 63.14 -39.27 44.86
C CYS A 22 63.99 -38.68 45.99
N ILE A 23 63.39 -38.78 47.20
CA ILE A 23 63.96 -39.20 48.50
C ILE A 23 65.13 -38.39 49.09
N VAL A 24 64.95 -37.93 50.34
CA VAL A 24 65.76 -38.15 51.56
C VAL A 24 65.10 -37.44 52.76
N LEU A 25 64.46 -38.16 53.62
CA LEU A 25 64.75 -38.50 54.98
C LEU A 25 65.00 -37.33 55.93
N SER A 26 64.24 -37.21 56.98
CA SER A 26 64.18 -37.98 58.20
C SER A 26 64.50 -37.12 59.46
N PHE A 27 63.78 -37.40 60.52
CA PHE A 27 64.24 -37.15 61.89
C PHE A 27 63.93 -35.82 62.61
N ARG A 28 63.08 -34.91 62.21
CA ARG A 28 62.75 -33.73 63.08
C ARG A 28 61.27 -33.53 63.37
N ASN A 29 60.48 -34.62 63.28
CA ASN A 29 58.98 -34.47 63.29
C ASN A 29 58.32 -35.10 64.52
N ARG A 30 58.99 -35.46 65.60
CA ARG A 30 58.35 -36.02 66.80
C ARG A 30 57.99 -35.01 67.90
N VAL A 31 58.53 -33.81 67.83
CA VAL A 31 58.23 -32.75 68.84
C VAL A 31 57.12 -31.82 68.32
N LEU A 32 56.99 -31.70 67.03
CA LEU A 32 55.97 -30.80 66.41
C LEU A 32 54.54 -31.36 66.42
N VAL A 33 54.39 -32.66 66.45
CA VAL A 33 53.07 -33.33 66.47
C VAL A 33 52.36 -33.20 67.83
N SER A 34 53.10 -33.10 68.95
CA SER A 34 52.49 -32.93 70.29
C SER A 34 51.99 -31.52 70.57
N ILE A 35 52.52 -30.47 69.89
CA ILE A 35 52.08 -29.10 70.08
C ILE A 35 50.87 -28.81 69.22
N VAL A 36 50.73 -29.43 68.04
CA VAL A 36 49.58 -29.29 67.16
C VAL A 36 48.35 -30.02 67.71
N ALA A 37 48.51 -31.13 68.47
CA ALA A 37 47.38 -31.84 69.09
C ALA A 37 46.72 -31.03 70.23
N VAL A 38 47.46 -30.20 70.97
CA VAL A 38 46.88 -29.34 72.01
C VAL A 38 46.17 -28.09 71.44
N PHE A 39 46.59 -27.62 70.26
CA PHE A 39 45.96 -26.48 69.63
C PHE A 39 44.62 -26.80 68.90
N VAL A 40 44.42 -28.08 68.55
CA VAL A 40 43.16 -28.51 67.87
C VAL A 40 42.04 -28.76 68.87
N VAL A 41 42.31 -28.99 70.15
CA VAL A 41 41.26 -29.22 71.15
C VAL A 41 40.71 -27.92 71.77
N LEU A 42 41.41 -26.77 71.65
CA LEU A 42 40.88 -25.47 72.11
C LEU A 42 40.13 -24.67 71.11
N SER A 43 39.94 -25.11 69.87
CA SER A 43 39.19 -24.43 68.82
C SER A 43 37.79 -24.99 68.58
N SER A 44 37.26 -25.81 69.45
CA SER A 44 35.89 -26.35 69.36
C SER A 44 34.86 -25.64 70.24
N THR A 45 35.09 -24.41 70.63
CA THR A 45 34.00 -23.58 71.16
C THR A 45 33.17 -23.07 70.02
N GLY A 46 32.00 -23.67 69.83
CA GLY A 46 31.03 -23.39 68.80
C GLY A 46 30.64 -21.94 68.75
N CYS A 47 30.92 -21.34 67.62
CA CYS A 47 30.07 -20.24 67.16
C CYS A 47 28.77 -20.85 66.60
N THR A 48 27.72 -20.86 67.37
CA THR A 48 26.37 -20.94 66.87
C THR A 48 26.19 -19.73 65.93
N LYS A 49 26.27 -19.98 64.62
CA LYS A 49 25.92 -19.00 63.59
C LYS A 49 24.44 -18.76 63.76
N LYS A 50 24.09 -17.70 64.52
CA LYS A 50 22.77 -17.13 64.59
C LYS A 50 22.50 -16.71 63.11
N GLU A 51 21.65 -17.45 62.43
CA GLU A 51 21.13 -17.00 61.13
C GLU A 51 20.47 -15.65 61.38
N ALA A 52 21.20 -14.58 61.09
CA ALA A 52 20.60 -13.29 60.95
C ALA A 52 19.64 -13.46 59.75
N HIS A 53 18.36 -13.60 60.07
CA HIS A 53 17.34 -13.27 59.08
C HIS A 53 17.59 -11.80 58.72
N ALA A 54 18.37 -11.58 57.66
CA ALA A 54 18.41 -10.32 57.00
C ALA A 54 16.96 -9.99 56.70
N ASN A 55 16.47 -8.92 57.25
CA ASN A 55 15.16 -8.38 56.93
C ASN A 55 15.23 -7.96 55.46
N VAL A 56 14.98 -8.95 54.59
CA VAL A 56 15.08 -8.77 53.12
C VAL A 56 13.89 -7.93 52.75
N VAL A 57 14.13 -6.63 52.61
CA VAL A 57 13.12 -5.68 52.21
C VAL A 57 12.62 -6.14 50.82
N ALA A 58 11.34 -6.48 50.76
CA ALA A 58 10.71 -6.91 49.52
C ALA A 58 10.90 -5.84 48.46
N PRO A 59 11.40 -6.19 47.25
CA PRO A 59 11.63 -5.23 46.18
C PRO A 59 10.33 -4.52 45.78
N GLU A 60 10.41 -3.19 45.70
CA GLU A 60 9.30 -2.38 45.24
C GLU A 60 9.19 -2.46 43.71
N VAL A 61 7.98 -2.76 43.22
CA VAL A 61 7.67 -2.95 41.81
C VAL A 61 6.39 -2.20 41.42
N THR A 62 6.34 -1.74 40.19
CA THR A 62 5.14 -1.10 39.61
C THR A 62 4.37 -2.15 38.84
N VAL A 63 3.06 -2.28 39.10
CA VAL A 63 2.17 -3.27 38.45
C VAL A 63 1.05 -2.64 37.70
N ALA A 64 0.68 -3.24 36.58
CA ALA A 64 -0.52 -2.92 35.79
C ALA A 64 -1.51 -4.08 35.83
N ASP A 65 -2.79 -3.77 35.83
CA ASP A 65 -3.84 -4.77 35.71
C ASP A 65 -3.98 -5.21 34.24
N VAL A 66 -4.14 -6.51 34.00
CA VAL A 66 -4.46 -7.05 32.69
C VAL A 66 -5.86 -6.63 32.31
N LYS A 67 -5.96 -5.76 31.28
CA LYS A 67 -7.22 -5.24 30.74
C LYS A 67 -7.79 -6.18 29.69
N GLN A 68 -9.08 -6.35 29.70
CA GLN A 68 -9.80 -7.09 28.66
C GLN A 68 -10.68 -6.14 27.87
N GLN A 69 -10.47 -6.09 26.54
CA GLN A 69 -11.29 -5.29 25.63
C GLN A 69 -11.27 -5.84 24.22
N ASP A 70 -12.27 -5.43 23.42
CA ASP A 70 -12.28 -5.74 22.00
C ASP A 70 -11.29 -4.81 21.28
N VAL A 71 -10.35 -5.41 20.54
CA VAL A 71 -9.29 -4.70 19.84
C VAL A 71 -9.45 -4.86 18.34
N PRO A 72 -9.62 -3.76 17.59
CA PRO A 72 -9.61 -3.82 16.13
C PRO A 72 -8.19 -4.11 15.63
N ILE A 73 -8.06 -5.13 14.80
CA ILE A 73 -6.80 -5.48 14.13
C ILE A 73 -6.81 -4.84 12.75
N TYR A 74 -5.76 -4.08 12.44
CA TYR A 74 -5.60 -3.40 11.17
C TYR A 74 -4.51 -4.06 10.34
N GLY A 75 -4.80 -4.22 9.05
CA GLY A 75 -3.78 -4.51 8.05
C GLY A 75 -3.37 -3.21 7.36
N GLU A 76 -2.08 -3.06 7.07
CA GLU A 76 -1.53 -1.93 6.33
C GLU A 76 -0.82 -2.42 5.06
N TRP A 77 -1.08 -1.74 3.95
CA TRP A 77 -0.48 -2.04 2.65
C TRP A 77 -0.03 -0.76 1.97
N VAL A 78 1.12 -0.85 1.32
CA VAL A 78 1.56 0.24 0.44
C VAL A 78 0.55 0.43 -0.68
N ALA A 79 0.17 1.67 -0.91
CA ALA A 79 -0.80 2.05 -1.91
C ALA A 79 -0.25 3.16 -2.81
N GLN A 80 -0.58 3.04 -4.09
CA GLN A 80 -0.32 4.07 -5.08
C GLN A 80 -1.61 4.78 -5.45
N LEU A 81 -1.58 6.10 -5.42
CA LEU A 81 -2.70 6.93 -5.84
C LEU A 81 -2.76 7.05 -7.36
N ASN A 82 -3.97 6.94 -7.89
CA ASN A 82 -4.23 7.21 -9.31
C ASN A 82 -5.61 7.84 -9.49
N GLY A 83 -5.80 8.54 -10.61
CA GLY A 83 -7.12 8.99 -11.00
C GLY A 83 -8.00 7.82 -11.45
N PRO A 84 -9.32 7.85 -11.23
CA PRO A 84 -10.23 6.85 -11.77
C PRO A 84 -10.20 6.83 -13.31
N VAL A 85 -9.96 7.97 -13.93
CA VAL A 85 -9.82 8.12 -15.37
C VAL A 85 -8.62 9.02 -15.66
N ASN A 86 -7.73 8.55 -16.54
CA ASN A 86 -6.64 9.33 -17.11
C ASN A 86 -6.83 9.36 -18.62
N ALA A 87 -7.03 10.54 -19.18
CA ALA A 87 -7.21 10.74 -20.61
C ALA A 87 -5.93 11.32 -21.21
N ASP A 88 -5.28 10.54 -22.05
CA ASP A 88 -4.17 11.04 -22.86
C ASP A 88 -4.74 11.88 -24.02
N ILE A 89 -4.31 13.13 -24.10
CA ILE A 89 -4.74 14.08 -25.11
C ILE A 89 -3.80 14.00 -26.29
N THR A 90 -4.33 13.50 -27.40
CA THR A 90 -3.62 13.38 -28.68
C THR A 90 -4.41 14.07 -29.78
N PRO A 91 -3.77 14.74 -30.75
CA PRO A 91 -4.45 15.31 -31.89
C PRO A 91 -5.02 14.23 -32.81
N LYS A 92 -6.13 14.51 -33.47
CA LYS A 92 -6.70 13.65 -34.54
C LYS A 92 -6.24 14.04 -35.93
N VAL A 93 -5.64 15.23 -36.06
CA VAL A 93 -5.10 15.77 -37.33
C VAL A 93 -3.66 16.25 -37.12
N GLN A 94 -2.90 16.28 -38.20
CA GLN A 94 -1.53 16.79 -38.17
C GLN A 94 -1.55 18.31 -38.47
N GLY A 95 -0.68 19.06 -37.79
CA GLY A 95 -0.47 20.48 -38.03
C GLY A 95 0.41 21.12 -36.96
N TYR A 96 0.73 22.41 -37.17
CA TYR A 96 1.53 23.16 -36.22
C TYR A 96 0.69 23.60 -35.01
N LEU A 97 1.23 23.44 -33.79
CA LEU A 97 0.59 23.95 -32.58
C LEU A 97 0.70 25.47 -32.52
N LEU A 98 -0.43 26.16 -32.53
CA LEU A 98 -0.47 27.62 -32.45
C LEU A 98 -0.66 28.16 -31.05
N LYS A 99 -1.45 27.46 -30.22
CA LYS A 99 -1.81 27.97 -28.90
C LYS A 99 -2.09 26.84 -27.91
N GLN A 100 -1.69 27.09 -26.66
CA GLN A 100 -2.10 26.35 -25.47
C GLN A 100 -3.05 27.28 -24.67
N ASP A 101 -4.28 26.81 -24.44
CA ASP A 101 -5.35 27.63 -23.82
C ASP A 101 -5.60 27.22 -22.35
N TYR A 102 -4.67 26.49 -21.72
CA TYR A 102 -4.72 26.13 -20.30
C TYR A 102 -3.36 26.35 -19.62
N VAL A 103 -3.37 26.42 -18.30
CA VAL A 103 -2.15 26.49 -17.48
C VAL A 103 -1.77 25.08 -17.02
N ASN A 104 -0.51 24.71 -17.14
CA ASN A 104 0.01 23.42 -16.70
C ASN A 104 -0.32 23.18 -15.22
N GLY A 105 -0.89 22.02 -14.90
CA GLY A 105 -1.33 21.68 -13.55
C GLY A 105 -2.66 22.29 -13.10
N ALA A 106 -3.35 23.06 -13.95
CA ALA A 106 -4.64 23.67 -13.62
C ALA A 106 -5.80 22.66 -13.75
N LEU A 107 -6.87 22.95 -13.03
CA LEU A 107 -8.17 22.32 -13.19
C LEU A 107 -8.77 22.70 -14.54
N VAL A 108 -9.25 21.70 -15.27
CA VAL A 108 -9.94 21.86 -16.54
C VAL A 108 -11.27 21.12 -16.49
N SER A 109 -12.28 21.70 -17.16
CA SER A 109 -13.59 21.09 -17.27
C SER A 109 -13.72 20.29 -18.57
N LYS A 110 -14.60 19.29 -18.58
CA LYS A 110 -14.99 18.59 -19.80
C LYS A 110 -15.49 19.57 -20.85
N GLY A 111 -14.94 19.48 -22.07
CA GLY A 111 -15.24 20.38 -23.16
C GLY A 111 -14.47 21.71 -23.13
N GLN A 112 -13.59 21.94 -22.18
CA GLN A 112 -12.70 23.10 -22.17
C GLN A 112 -11.63 22.93 -23.25
N LEU A 113 -11.39 24.02 -24.00
CA LEU A 113 -10.35 24.08 -25.02
C LEU A 113 -8.96 24.02 -24.36
N LEU A 114 -8.11 23.11 -24.85
CA LEU A 114 -6.75 22.91 -24.34
C LEU A 114 -5.70 23.42 -25.35
N PHE A 115 -5.86 23.05 -26.61
CA PHE A 115 -4.88 23.38 -27.65
C PHE A 115 -5.55 23.78 -28.96
N GLN A 116 -4.84 24.56 -29.74
CA GLN A 116 -5.26 24.97 -31.09
C GLN A 116 -4.13 24.67 -32.09
N ILE A 117 -4.47 23.88 -33.10
CA ILE A 117 -3.62 23.59 -34.27
C ILE A 117 -3.92 24.56 -35.38
N ASP A 118 -2.96 24.84 -36.26
CA ASP A 118 -3.14 25.70 -37.43
C ASP A 118 -4.27 25.17 -38.33
N ARG A 119 -5.37 25.91 -38.34
CA ARG A 119 -6.58 25.54 -39.08
C ARG A 119 -6.56 25.94 -40.55
N ARG A 120 -5.65 26.84 -40.96
CA ARG A 120 -5.66 27.44 -42.30
C ARG A 120 -5.62 26.42 -43.45
N PRO A 121 -4.73 25.39 -43.41
CA PRO A 121 -4.71 24.35 -44.45
C PRO A 121 -6.01 23.54 -44.52
N LEU A 122 -6.59 23.20 -43.35
CA LEU A 122 -7.80 22.42 -43.27
C LEU A 122 -9.05 23.26 -43.61
N GLN A 123 -9.03 24.56 -43.34
CA GLN A 123 -10.05 25.46 -43.80
C GLN A 123 -10.07 25.57 -45.35
N ALA A 124 -8.91 25.71 -45.98
CA ALA A 124 -8.81 25.73 -47.43
C ALA A 124 -9.32 24.41 -48.08
N ALA A 125 -9.00 23.25 -47.44
CA ALA A 125 -9.51 21.97 -47.89
C ALA A 125 -11.03 21.84 -47.73
N LEU A 126 -11.63 22.41 -46.69
CA LEU A 126 -13.08 22.49 -46.54
C LEU A 126 -13.71 23.36 -47.60
N ASP A 127 -13.13 24.52 -47.84
CA ASP A 127 -13.66 25.46 -48.87
C ASP A 127 -13.61 24.84 -50.25
N GLN A 128 -12.57 24.10 -50.60
CA GLN A 128 -12.48 23.30 -51.81
C GLN A 128 -13.60 22.24 -51.87
N ALA A 129 -13.81 21.46 -50.80
CA ALA A 129 -14.85 20.43 -50.75
C ALA A 129 -16.25 21.03 -50.93
N LYS A 130 -16.53 22.21 -50.32
CA LYS A 130 -17.78 22.96 -50.56
C LYS A 130 -18.00 23.35 -52.00
N ALA A 131 -16.95 23.81 -52.68
CA ALA A 131 -17.04 24.17 -54.09
C ALA A 131 -17.36 22.94 -54.96
N GLU A 132 -16.79 21.77 -54.63
CA GLU A 132 -17.10 20.49 -55.32
C GLU A 132 -18.55 20.06 -55.11
N VAL A 133 -19.11 20.23 -53.88
CA VAL A 133 -20.54 19.99 -53.62
C VAL A 133 -21.41 20.88 -54.46
N THR A 134 -21.13 22.21 -54.53
CA THR A 134 -21.88 23.16 -55.34
C THR A 134 -21.86 22.81 -56.82
N ARG A 135 -20.70 22.32 -57.33
CA ARG A 135 -20.57 21.82 -58.71
C ARG A 135 -21.45 20.57 -58.96
N ALA A 136 -21.43 19.61 -58.02
CA ALA A 136 -22.25 18.41 -58.12
C ALA A 136 -23.74 18.68 -58.01
N GLU A 137 -24.16 19.65 -57.16
CA GLU A 137 -25.54 20.13 -57.07
C GLU A 137 -26.02 20.75 -58.39
N SER A 138 -25.17 21.55 -59.04
CA SER A 138 -25.48 22.14 -60.33
C SER A 138 -25.63 21.09 -61.41
N SER A 139 -24.79 20.00 -61.37
CA SER A 139 -24.88 18.87 -62.30
C SER A 139 -26.18 18.06 -62.08
N LEU A 140 -26.55 17.76 -60.83
CA LEU A 140 -27.82 17.11 -60.49
C LEU A 140 -29.02 17.95 -60.91
N THR A 141 -28.98 19.28 -60.69
CA THR A 141 -30.05 20.17 -61.12
C THR A 141 -30.25 20.11 -62.65
N ARG A 142 -29.16 20.11 -63.41
CA ARG A 142 -29.21 19.98 -64.90
C ARG A 142 -29.85 18.63 -65.28
N ALA A 143 -29.34 17.51 -64.76
CA ALA A 143 -29.87 16.18 -65.10
C ALA A 143 -31.34 16.05 -64.64
N THR A 144 -31.74 16.64 -63.53
CA THR A 144 -33.13 16.68 -63.08
C THR A 144 -34.04 17.46 -64.04
N ASN A 145 -33.55 18.60 -64.52
CA ASN A 145 -34.32 19.40 -65.54
C ASN A 145 -34.44 18.66 -66.87
N ASP A 146 -33.40 17.92 -67.27
CA ASP A 146 -33.45 17.12 -68.51
C ASP A 146 -34.53 16.05 -68.38
N VAL A 147 -34.54 15.25 -67.29
CA VAL A 147 -35.60 14.26 -67.02
C VAL A 147 -37.00 14.88 -66.96
N LEU A 148 -37.15 16.05 -66.27
CA LEU A 148 -38.44 16.76 -66.21
C LEU A 148 -38.95 17.23 -67.60
N ARG A 149 -38.04 17.66 -68.45
CA ARG A 149 -38.38 18.07 -69.79
C ARG A 149 -38.70 16.89 -70.70
N ASP A 150 -37.91 15.80 -70.63
CA ASP A 150 -37.98 14.71 -71.58
C ASP A 150 -39.06 13.67 -71.20
N THR A 151 -39.48 13.61 -69.93
CA THR A 151 -40.58 12.72 -69.46
C THR A 151 -41.89 12.95 -70.23
N PRO A 152 -42.45 14.16 -70.39
CA PRO A 152 -43.68 14.42 -71.18
C PRO A 152 -43.47 14.20 -72.69
N LEU A 153 -42.26 14.45 -73.20
CA LEU A 153 -41.93 14.25 -74.64
C LEU A 153 -41.92 12.74 -74.98
N ALA A 154 -41.35 11.89 -74.13
CA ALA A 154 -41.36 10.48 -74.32
C ALA A 154 -42.77 9.90 -74.24
N ALA A 155 -43.64 10.40 -73.29
CA ALA A 155 -45.03 10.01 -73.18
C ALA A 155 -45.86 10.33 -74.47
N GLN A 156 -45.45 11.36 -75.23
CA GLN A 156 -46.04 11.75 -76.54
C GLN A 156 -45.33 11.09 -77.73
N ASN A 157 -44.38 10.16 -77.55
CA ASN A 157 -43.51 9.56 -78.53
C ASN A 157 -42.72 10.59 -79.41
N ALA A 158 -42.48 11.80 -78.84
CA ALA A 158 -41.70 12.83 -79.48
C ALA A 158 -40.18 12.59 -79.41
N ILE A 159 -39.73 11.76 -78.45
CA ILE A 159 -38.35 11.26 -78.29
C ILE A 159 -38.33 9.78 -78.07
N PRO A 160 -37.18 9.06 -78.36
CA PRO A 160 -37.06 7.68 -78.08
C PRO A 160 -37.04 7.36 -76.57
N GLN A 161 -37.69 6.27 -76.13
CA GLN A 161 -37.70 5.86 -74.68
C GLN A 161 -36.28 5.70 -74.16
N LYS A 162 -35.34 5.19 -74.97
CA LYS A 162 -33.94 5.04 -74.57
C LYS A 162 -33.31 6.35 -74.10
N GLN A 163 -33.67 7.50 -74.74
CA GLN A 163 -33.16 8.79 -74.35
C GLN A 163 -33.62 9.17 -72.92
N LEU A 164 -34.89 8.95 -72.60
CA LEU A 164 -35.41 9.17 -71.23
C LEU A 164 -34.73 8.23 -70.23
N ASP A 165 -34.51 6.96 -70.56
CA ASP A 165 -33.82 5.99 -69.72
C ASP A 165 -32.36 6.41 -69.45
N ASP A 166 -31.66 6.95 -70.48
CA ASP A 166 -30.32 7.52 -70.36
C ASP A 166 -30.33 8.77 -69.43
N ASP A 167 -31.32 9.66 -69.53
CA ASP A 167 -31.44 10.85 -68.67
C ASP A 167 -31.76 10.48 -67.20
N ILE A 168 -32.61 9.49 -66.96
CA ILE A 168 -32.89 8.94 -65.64
C ILE A 168 -31.61 8.31 -65.03
N SER A 169 -30.86 7.62 -65.85
CA SER A 169 -29.56 7.01 -65.44
C SER A 169 -28.56 8.13 -65.09
N ASN A 170 -28.46 9.17 -65.90
CA ASN A 170 -27.61 10.34 -65.65
C ASN A 170 -28.02 11.09 -64.37
N GLN A 171 -29.33 11.27 -64.12
CA GLN A 171 -29.82 11.87 -62.88
C GLN A 171 -29.44 11.03 -61.68
N THR A 172 -29.61 9.71 -61.77
CA THR A 172 -29.25 8.77 -60.69
C THR A 172 -27.75 8.84 -60.41
N TRP A 173 -26.91 8.84 -61.46
CA TRP A 173 -25.47 9.02 -61.34
C TRP A 173 -25.11 10.38 -60.69
N ALA A 174 -25.68 11.49 -61.14
CA ALA A 174 -25.44 12.82 -60.58
C ALA A 174 -25.86 12.92 -59.10
N LYS A 175 -26.95 12.23 -58.69
CA LYS A 175 -27.42 12.13 -57.33
C LYS A 175 -26.41 11.39 -56.45
N ALA A 176 -25.85 10.26 -56.95
CA ALA A 176 -24.84 9.47 -56.27
C ALA A 176 -23.53 10.27 -56.13
N GLU A 177 -23.11 11.00 -57.19
CA GLU A 177 -21.92 11.88 -57.13
C GLU A 177 -22.08 13.00 -56.11
N LEU A 178 -23.24 13.63 -56.05
CA LEU A 178 -23.53 14.65 -55.03
C LEU A 178 -23.43 14.07 -53.62
N ALA A 179 -23.95 12.88 -53.39
CA ALA A 179 -23.84 12.21 -52.09
C ALA A 179 -22.36 11.93 -51.69
N ALA A 180 -21.54 11.50 -52.69
CA ALA A 180 -20.11 11.28 -52.47
C ALA A 180 -19.38 12.60 -52.11
N LYS A 181 -19.70 13.72 -52.81
CA LYS A 181 -19.10 15.04 -52.53
C LYS A 181 -19.53 15.59 -51.17
N LYS A 182 -20.78 15.37 -50.76
CA LYS A 182 -21.25 15.74 -49.40
C LYS A 182 -20.49 14.98 -48.32
N ALA A 183 -20.25 13.68 -48.52
CA ALA A 183 -19.43 12.91 -47.57
C ALA A 183 -17.97 13.42 -47.50
N GLN A 184 -17.37 13.85 -48.61
CA GLN A 184 -16.06 14.48 -48.62
C GLN A 184 -16.05 15.84 -47.88
N GLN A 185 -17.08 16.63 -48.03
CA GLN A 185 -17.24 17.89 -47.29
C GLN A 185 -17.34 17.62 -45.76
N GLU A 186 -18.17 16.68 -45.35
CA GLU A 186 -18.32 16.29 -43.95
C GLU A 186 -16.97 15.84 -43.32
N GLN A 187 -16.20 15.04 -44.07
CA GLN A 187 -14.86 14.66 -43.63
C GLN A 187 -13.92 15.85 -43.44
N ALA A 188 -13.97 16.83 -44.36
CA ALA A 188 -13.17 18.05 -44.24
C ALA A 188 -13.64 18.94 -43.06
N GLU A 189 -14.94 18.99 -42.78
CA GLU A 189 -15.51 19.69 -41.63
C GLU A 189 -15.05 19.04 -40.28
N LEU A 190 -15.07 17.70 -40.21
CA LEU A 190 -14.57 16.98 -39.06
C LEU A 190 -13.07 17.25 -38.83
N ASN A 191 -12.27 17.21 -39.91
CA ASN A 191 -10.83 17.49 -39.80
C ASN A 191 -10.57 18.90 -39.31
N LEU A 192 -11.32 19.90 -39.80
CA LEU A 192 -11.24 21.27 -39.30
C LEU A 192 -11.67 21.37 -37.83
N GLY A 193 -12.73 20.67 -37.44
CA GLY A 193 -13.18 20.62 -36.04
C GLY A 193 -12.12 20.07 -35.09
N TRP A 194 -11.36 19.10 -35.56
CA TRP A 194 -10.29 18.48 -34.76
C TRP A 194 -9.03 19.34 -34.57
N THR A 195 -8.96 20.51 -35.22
CA THR A 195 -7.90 21.50 -34.93
C THR A 195 -8.02 22.12 -33.56
N LYS A 196 -9.21 22.08 -32.95
CA LYS A 196 -9.47 22.50 -31.58
C LYS A 196 -9.54 21.25 -30.70
N ILE A 197 -8.61 21.14 -29.77
CA ILE A 197 -8.47 19.98 -28.90
C ILE A 197 -9.06 20.33 -27.55
N TYR A 198 -10.07 19.58 -27.15
CA TYR A 198 -10.83 19.78 -25.90
C TYR A 198 -10.56 18.69 -24.90
N SER A 199 -10.74 19.01 -23.61
CA SER A 199 -10.71 17.99 -22.56
C SER A 199 -11.94 17.06 -22.64
N PRO A 200 -11.76 15.74 -22.68
CA PRO A 200 -12.87 14.78 -22.66
C PRO A 200 -13.48 14.59 -21.26
N ILE A 201 -12.77 14.99 -20.20
CA ILE A 201 -13.13 14.77 -18.79
C ILE A 201 -12.86 16.03 -17.95
N ASP A 202 -13.51 16.10 -16.78
CA ASP A 202 -13.13 17.03 -15.72
C ASP A 202 -11.89 16.49 -15.00
N GLY A 203 -10.90 17.35 -14.72
CA GLY A 203 -9.69 16.88 -14.05
C GLY A 203 -8.58 17.92 -13.99
N VAL A 204 -7.39 17.48 -13.67
CA VAL A 204 -6.17 18.28 -13.70
C VAL A 204 -5.41 17.98 -14.99
N ALA A 205 -5.14 19.03 -15.78
CA ALA A 205 -4.31 18.91 -16.96
C ALA A 205 -2.82 18.92 -16.56
N GLY A 206 -2.09 17.92 -17.06
CA GLY A 206 -0.65 17.81 -16.84
C GLY A 206 0.16 18.87 -17.58
N ILE A 207 1.48 18.70 -17.53
CA ILE A 207 2.40 19.53 -18.30
C ILE A 207 2.21 19.24 -19.79
N ALA A 208 2.23 20.27 -20.62
CA ALA A 208 2.23 20.13 -22.06
C ALA A 208 3.56 19.54 -22.55
N ASN A 209 3.51 18.43 -23.29
CA ASN A 209 4.69 17.81 -23.88
C ASN A 209 5.07 18.42 -25.22
N ALA A 210 4.13 19.09 -25.89
CA ALA A 210 4.34 19.83 -27.13
C ALA A 210 4.37 21.32 -26.86
N GLN A 211 5.25 22.02 -27.57
CA GLN A 211 5.40 23.48 -27.47
C GLN A 211 4.76 24.19 -28.68
N ILE A 212 4.44 25.46 -28.48
CA ILE A 212 3.92 26.32 -29.57
C ILE A 212 4.98 26.37 -30.68
N GLY A 213 4.55 26.07 -31.91
CA GLY A 213 5.41 25.94 -33.09
C GLY A 213 5.79 24.50 -33.45
N ASP A 214 5.54 23.51 -32.57
CA ASP A 214 5.80 22.12 -32.90
C ASP A 214 4.82 21.57 -33.91
N LEU A 215 5.31 20.67 -34.78
CA LEU A 215 4.47 19.86 -35.65
C LEU A 215 3.91 18.68 -34.86
N VAL A 216 2.62 18.66 -34.60
CA VAL A 216 1.94 17.61 -33.82
C VAL A 216 1.04 16.75 -34.73
N GLY A 217 0.82 15.49 -34.33
CA GLY A 217 0.00 14.54 -35.07
C GLY A 217 -0.56 13.43 -34.18
N THR A 218 -1.20 12.44 -34.76
CA THR A 218 -1.95 11.37 -34.07
C THR A 218 -1.12 10.53 -33.11
N SER A 219 0.20 10.49 -33.28
CA SER A 219 1.14 9.80 -32.37
C SER A 219 1.71 10.71 -31.27
N THR A 220 1.44 12.00 -31.32
CA THR A 220 1.98 12.99 -30.36
C THR A 220 1.09 13.07 -29.13
N LYS A 221 1.57 12.60 -27.99
CA LYS A 221 0.90 12.81 -26.71
C LYS A 221 1.16 14.25 -26.24
N MET A 222 0.13 15.09 -26.27
CA MET A 222 0.26 16.51 -25.92
C MET A 222 0.23 16.75 -24.42
N THR A 223 -0.67 16.10 -23.70
CA THR A 223 -0.78 16.13 -22.24
C THR A 223 -1.65 14.98 -21.76
N THR A 224 -1.75 14.81 -20.44
CA THR A 224 -2.71 13.90 -19.81
C THR A 224 -3.63 14.71 -18.92
N VAL A 225 -4.93 14.49 -19.00
CA VAL A 225 -5.90 15.02 -18.03
C VAL A 225 -6.31 13.89 -17.11
N SER A 226 -6.09 14.06 -15.80
CA SER A 226 -6.41 13.06 -14.79
C SER A 226 -7.54 13.52 -13.90
N GLN A 227 -8.57 12.71 -13.76
CA GLN A 227 -9.60 12.92 -12.76
C GLN A 227 -9.00 12.57 -11.38
N PHE A 228 -9.23 13.40 -10.37
CA PHE A 228 -8.64 13.24 -9.04
C PHE A 228 -9.66 13.34 -7.89
N ASP A 229 -10.93 13.58 -8.17
CA ASP A 229 -12.03 13.48 -7.20
C ASP A 229 -13.15 12.61 -7.79
N PRO A 230 -13.40 11.42 -7.18
CA PRO A 230 -12.62 10.79 -6.14
C PRO A 230 -11.25 10.33 -6.64
N ILE A 231 -10.22 10.31 -5.77
CA ILE A 231 -8.94 9.68 -6.07
C ILE A 231 -8.97 8.20 -5.64
N TRP A 232 -8.29 7.35 -6.39
CA TRP A 232 -8.23 5.92 -6.10
C TRP A 232 -6.84 5.54 -5.55
N ALA A 233 -6.83 4.76 -4.48
CA ALA A 233 -5.64 4.14 -3.94
C ALA A 233 -5.62 2.65 -4.32
N TYR A 234 -4.63 2.25 -5.10
CA TYR A 234 -4.40 0.87 -5.51
C TYR A 234 -3.42 0.23 -4.56
N PHE A 235 -3.76 -0.93 -4.03
CA PHE A 235 -2.92 -1.68 -3.10
C PHE A 235 -3.08 -3.18 -3.32
N ASN A 236 -2.04 -3.94 -2.96
CA ASN A 236 -2.00 -5.38 -3.18
C ASN A 236 -2.09 -6.10 -1.84
N ILE A 237 -2.95 -7.11 -1.76
CA ILE A 237 -3.03 -8.05 -0.63
C ILE A 237 -2.57 -9.44 -1.07
N SER A 238 -2.06 -10.25 -0.14
CA SER A 238 -1.72 -11.64 -0.45
C SER A 238 -2.96 -12.47 -0.76
N GLU A 239 -2.81 -13.46 -1.63
CA GLU A 239 -3.89 -14.41 -1.95
C GLU A 239 -4.39 -15.14 -0.71
N SER A 240 -3.51 -15.51 0.22
CA SER A 240 -3.88 -16.15 1.48
C SER A 240 -4.84 -15.29 2.32
N LEU A 241 -4.56 -13.99 2.42
CA LEU A 241 -5.45 -13.05 3.13
C LEU A 241 -6.79 -12.87 2.40
N TYR A 242 -6.75 -12.82 1.06
CA TYR A 242 -7.95 -12.77 0.25
C TYR A 242 -8.85 -14.00 0.49
N LEU A 243 -8.28 -15.20 0.44
CA LEU A 243 -9.02 -16.45 0.65
C LEU A 243 -9.59 -16.54 2.07
N ALA A 244 -8.84 -16.13 3.09
CA ALA A 244 -9.31 -16.08 4.48
C ALA A 244 -10.54 -15.16 4.65
N ASN A 245 -10.68 -14.12 3.81
CA ASN A 245 -11.76 -13.14 3.87
C ASN A 245 -12.74 -13.23 2.67
N ALA A 246 -12.64 -14.25 1.83
CA ALA A 246 -13.35 -14.36 0.55
C ALA A 246 -14.87 -14.22 0.67
N ALA A 247 -15.47 -14.79 1.70
CA ALA A 247 -16.92 -14.68 1.94
C ALA A 247 -17.36 -13.23 2.22
N GLY A 248 -16.61 -12.51 3.04
CA GLY A 248 -16.84 -11.09 3.34
C GLY A 248 -16.66 -10.20 2.12
N ILE A 249 -15.59 -10.41 1.37
CA ILE A 249 -15.27 -9.68 0.13
C ILE A 249 -16.36 -9.93 -0.92
N SER A 250 -16.78 -11.19 -1.13
CA SER A 250 -17.83 -11.52 -2.07
C SER A 250 -19.19 -10.87 -1.70
N LYS A 251 -19.54 -10.85 -0.42
CA LYS A 251 -20.72 -10.15 0.08
C LYS A 251 -20.62 -8.65 -0.20
N MET A 252 -19.46 -8.04 0.07
CA MET A 252 -19.21 -6.63 -0.18
C MET A 252 -19.34 -6.27 -1.68
N LEU A 253 -18.79 -7.11 -2.57
CA LEU A 253 -18.83 -6.86 -4.02
C LEU A 253 -20.24 -6.99 -4.60
N ARG A 254 -21.11 -7.84 -4.02
CA ARG A 254 -22.52 -7.97 -4.41
C ARG A 254 -23.39 -6.77 -3.97
N GLN A 255 -22.93 -6.01 -3.00
CA GLN A 255 -23.63 -4.81 -2.55
C GLN A 255 -23.50 -3.70 -3.59
N ARG A 256 -24.62 -3.28 -4.21
CA ARG A 256 -24.64 -2.20 -5.20
C ARG A 256 -24.29 -0.84 -4.60
N GLU A 257 -24.57 -0.63 -3.31
CA GLU A 257 -24.28 0.65 -2.64
C GLU A 257 -22.86 0.70 -2.10
N ILE A 258 -22.06 1.63 -2.61
CA ILE A 258 -20.69 1.91 -2.14
C ILE A 258 -20.70 2.32 -0.65
N LYS A 259 -21.82 2.90 -0.17
CA LYS A 259 -21.94 3.38 1.23
C LYS A 259 -21.79 2.28 2.29
N SER A 260 -22.16 1.05 1.98
CA SER A 260 -22.09 -0.10 2.91
C SER A 260 -20.78 -0.88 2.83
N ARG A 261 -19.82 -0.45 2.00
CA ARG A 261 -18.52 -1.11 1.85
C ARG A 261 -17.57 -0.77 2.99
N LEU A 262 -16.57 -1.63 3.23
CA LEU A 262 -15.59 -1.46 4.29
C LEU A 262 -14.91 -0.08 4.24
N PRO A 263 -14.89 0.65 5.36
CA PRO A 263 -14.16 1.89 5.46
C PRO A 263 -12.66 1.62 5.40
N VAL A 264 -11.95 2.51 4.74
CA VAL A 264 -10.51 2.43 4.53
C VAL A 264 -9.91 3.76 4.94
N GLU A 265 -8.82 3.74 5.65
CA GLU A 265 -8.01 4.92 5.98
C GLU A 265 -6.81 4.99 5.06
N TYR A 266 -6.46 6.20 4.64
CA TYR A 266 -5.24 6.45 3.87
C TYR A 266 -4.25 7.21 4.71
N ILE A 267 -3.05 6.66 4.87
CA ILE A 267 -1.93 7.28 5.57
C ILE A 267 -1.00 7.84 4.52
N GLN A 268 -0.81 9.14 4.55
CA GLN A 268 0.03 9.88 3.61
C GLN A 268 1.51 9.53 3.79
N ALA A 269 2.36 9.93 2.86
CA ALA A 269 3.80 9.67 2.89
C ALA A 269 4.54 10.29 4.10
N ASN A 270 3.92 11.30 4.73
CA ASN A 270 4.41 11.94 5.97
C ASN A 270 3.84 11.32 7.24
N ASP A 271 3.29 10.10 7.16
CA ASP A 271 2.66 9.36 8.26
C ASP A 271 1.39 10.00 8.86
N VAL A 272 0.87 11.06 8.27
CA VAL A 272 -0.36 11.71 8.70
C VAL A 272 -1.57 11.02 8.07
N PRO A 273 -2.57 10.58 8.87
CA PRO A 273 -3.80 10.03 8.32
C PRO A 273 -4.57 11.09 7.52
N TYR A 274 -5.06 10.70 6.33
CA TYR A 274 -5.92 11.55 5.53
C TYR A 274 -7.30 11.70 6.20
N PRO A 275 -7.85 12.91 6.34
CA PRO A 275 -9.06 13.14 7.14
C PRO A 275 -10.31 12.42 6.63
N ALA A 276 -10.42 12.21 5.30
CA ALA A 276 -11.56 11.55 4.71
C ALA A 276 -11.33 10.04 4.58
N LYS A 277 -12.28 9.25 5.09
CA LYS A 277 -12.25 7.80 4.92
C LYS A 277 -12.69 7.42 3.50
N GLY A 278 -11.93 6.51 2.91
CA GLY A 278 -12.26 5.90 1.63
C GLY A 278 -13.09 4.64 1.78
N LYS A 279 -13.42 4.02 0.66
CA LYS A 279 -14.14 2.74 0.59
C LYS A 279 -13.56 1.88 -0.50
N VAL A 280 -13.42 0.59 -0.25
CA VAL A 280 -13.03 -0.37 -1.28
C VAL A 280 -14.09 -0.37 -2.38
N ILE A 281 -13.67 -0.13 -3.62
CA ILE A 281 -14.57 -0.02 -4.77
C ILE A 281 -14.54 -1.25 -5.65
N PHE A 282 -13.38 -1.87 -5.82
CA PHE A 282 -13.26 -3.13 -6.55
C PHE A 282 -12.10 -3.99 -6.04
N VAL A 283 -12.14 -5.25 -6.41
CA VAL A 283 -11.07 -6.23 -6.25
C VAL A 283 -10.76 -6.77 -7.65
N ASN A 284 -9.49 -6.83 -8.03
CA ASN A 284 -9.11 -7.34 -9.33
C ASN A 284 -9.52 -8.81 -9.49
N ARG A 285 -9.85 -9.21 -10.72
CA ARG A 285 -10.24 -10.59 -11.04
C ARG A 285 -9.07 -11.57 -11.05
N GLU A 286 -7.86 -11.05 -11.24
CA GLU A 286 -6.64 -11.83 -11.42
C GLU A 286 -5.72 -11.76 -10.23
N VAL A 287 -5.10 -12.90 -9.90
CA VAL A 287 -3.94 -12.98 -9.02
C VAL A 287 -2.70 -12.70 -9.87
N THR A 288 -1.84 -11.81 -9.43
CA THR A 288 -0.56 -11.55 -10.09
C THR A 288 0.38 -12.73 -9.84
N ALA A 289 0.61 -13.55 -10.86
CA ALA A 289 1.33 -14.83 -10.77
C ALA A 289 2.76 -14.68 -10.19
N GLY A 290 3.45 -13.55 -10.47
CA GLY A 290 4.82 -13.33 -9.98
C GLY A 290 4.93 -13.04 -8.48
N THR A 291 3.85 -12.53 -7.84
CA THR A 291 3.86 -12.09 -6.44
C THR A 291 2.83 -12.78 -5.55
N GLY A 292 1.90 -13.58 -6.13
CA GLY A 292 0.80 -14.19 -5.40
C GLY A 292 -0.11 -13.17 -4.71
N THR A 293 -0.31 -12.00 -5.35
CA THR A 293 -1.10 -10.91 -4.78
C THR A 293 -2.30 -10.55 -5.66
N ILE A 294 -3.33 -10.01 -5.02
CA ILE A 294 -4.53 -9.49 -5.68
C ILE A 294 -4.58 -7.99 -5.46
N GLN A 295 -4.79 -7.24 -6.53
CA GLN A 295 -4.91 -5.79 -6.47
C GLN A 295 -6.32 -5.37 -6.08
N LEU A 296 -6.42 -4.46 -5.15
CA LEU A 296 -7.64 -3.79 -4.73
C LEU A 296 -7.54 -2.29 -5.02
N ALA A 297 -8.69 -1.64 -5.12
CA ALA A 297 -8.75 -0.19 -5.14
C ALA A 297 -9.75 0.34 -4.12
N ALA A 298 -9.37 1.40 -3.43
CA ALA A 298 -10.21 2.18 -2.56
C ALA A 298 -10.35 3.62 -3.09
N ALA A 299 -11.57 4.14 -3.10
CA ALA A 299 -11.84 5.52 -3.52
C ALA A 299 -11.91 6.44 -2.30
N PHE A 300 -11.26 7.59 -2.40
CA PHE A 300 -11.22 8.63 -1.38
C PHE A 300 -11.75 9.94 -1.96
N PRO A 301 -12.64 10.67 -1.25
CA PRO A 301 -13.00 12.03 -1.62
C PRO A 301 -11.78 12.94 -1.60
N ASN A 302 -11.58 13.76 -2.63
CA ASN A 302 -10.40 14.61 -2.75
C ASN A 302 -10.73 16.00 -3.28
N LYS A 303 -11.78 16.62 -2.75
CA LYS A 303 -12.32 17.92 -3.20
C LYS A 303 -11.26 19.02 -3.28
N TYR A 304 -10.29 19.02 -2.39
CA TYR A 304 -9.25 20.04 -2.33
C TYR A 304 -8.00 19.69 -3.14
N ALA A 305 -8.02 18.60 -3.89
CA ALA A 305 -6.90 18.13 -4.72
C ALA A 305 -5.57 17.99 -3.95
N ILE A 306 -5.63 17.67 -2.65
CA ILE A 306 -4.45 17.44 -1.80
C ILE A 306 -3.71 16.20 -2.25
N LEU A 307 -4.46 15.12 -2.48
CA LEU A 307 -3.91 13.87 -2.99
C LEU A 307 -3.73 13.97 -4.50
N ARG A 308 -2.57 13.58 -5.02
CA ARG A 308 -2.24 13.66 -6.43
C ARG A 308 -2.03 12.27 -7.04
N PRO A 309 -2.45 12.03 -8.28
CA PRO A 309 -2.09 10.82 -9.03
C PRO A 309 -0.56 10.62 -9.04
N GLY A 310 -0.11 9.39 -8.92
CA GLY A 310 1.31 9.04 -8.80
C GLY A 310 1.87 9.10 -7.38
N GLY A 311 1.13 9.66 -6.41
CA GLY A 311 1.55 9.69 -5.01
C GLY A 311 1.52 8.30 -4.38
N PHE A 312 2.35 8.09 -3.34
CA PHE A 312 2.41 6.87 -2.54
C PHE A 312 1.99 7.14 -1.10
N GLY A 313 1.49 6.12 -0.44
CA GLY A 313 1.13 6.12 0.95
C GLY A 313 0.80 4.72 1.41
N ARG A 314 0.12 4.60 2.54
CA ARG A 314 -0.38 3.32 3.05
C ARG A 314 -1.90 3.36 3.18
N VAL A 315 -2.51 2.25 2.88
CA VAL A 315 -3.93 2.01 3.12
C VAL A 315 -4.04 1.14 4.36
N ARG A 316 -4.84 1.57 5.32
CA ARG A 316 -5.15 0.85 6.55
C ARG A 316 -6.60 0.39 6.51
N VAL A 317 -6.80 -0.92 6.69
CA VAL A 317 -8.14 -1.54 6.71
C VAL A 317 -8.27 -2.38 7.97
N GLN A 318 -9.39 -2.29 8.66
CA GLN A 318 -9.68 -3.20 9.75
C GLN A 318 -9.98 -4.60 9.18
N THR A 319 -9.08 -5.56 9.45
CA THR A 319 -9.17 -6.93 8.95
C THR A 319 -9.98 -7.83 9.86
N SER A 320 -9.88 -7.61 11.17
CA SER A 320 -10.61 -8.39 12.17
C SER A 320 -10.78 -7.60 13.48
N THR A 321 -11.49 -8.18 14.43
CA THR A 321 -11.56 -7.69 15.81
C THR A 321 -11.22 -8.85 16.73
N ALA A 322 -10.15 -8.71 17.50
CA ALA A 322 -9.83 -9.65 18.57
C ALA A 322 -10.80 -9.36 19.72
N LYS A 323 -11.81 -10.23 19.87
CA LYS A 323 -12.79 -10.12 20.94
C LYS A 323 -12.16 -10.53 22.27
N ASN A 324 -12.48 -9.79 23.34
CA ASN A 324 -11.98 -10.08 24.68
C ASN A 324 -10.45 -10.20 24.74
N ALA A 325 -9.71 -9.43 23.94
CA ALA A 325 -8.26 -9.46 23.95
C ALA A 325 -7.70 -8.98 25.31
N LEU A 326 -6.71 -9.71 25.82
CA LEU A 326 -5.99 -9.33 27.03
C LEU A 326 -4.85 -8.38 26.65
N LEU A 327 -4.80 -7.23 27.25
CA LEU A 327 -3.80 -6.19 27.00
C LEU A 327 -2.87 -6.02 28.17
N VAL A 328 -1.58 -5.98 27.89
CA VAL A 328 -0.52 -5.70 28.87
C VAL A 328 0.43 -4.63 28.33
N PRO A 329 0.90 -3.69 29.15
CA PRO A 329 1.87 -2.68 28.72
C PRO A 329 3.13 -3.29 28.13
N GLN A 330 3.66 -2.74 27.04
CA GLN A 330 4.88 -3.28 26.39
C GLN A 330 6.06 -3.48 27.34
N PRO A 331 6.34 -2.56 28.30
CA PRO A 331 7.46 -2.78 29.23
C PRO A 331 7.29 -3.96 30.19
N SER A 332 6.09 -4.53 30.34
CA SER A 332 5.86 -5.72 31.17
C SER A 332 6.27 -7.03 30.53
N VAL A 333 6.46 -7.04 29.19
CA VAL A 333 6.79 -8.25 28.41
C VAL A 333 8.30 -8.35 28.24
N ILE A 334 8.85 -9.46 28.67
CA ILE A 334 10.28 -9.79 28.57
C ILE A 334 10.46 -10.84 27.50
N GLU A 335 11.36 -10.61 26.57
CA GLU A 335 11.75 -11.60 25.56
C GLU A 335 13.06 -12.26 25.97
N VAL A 336 13.03 -13.58 26.14
CA VAL A 336 14.20 -14.40 26.47
C VAL A 336 14.25 -15.57 25.51
N GLN A 337 15.32 -15.68 24.73
CA GLN A 337 15.51 -16.79 23.77
C GLN A 337 14.30 -17.03 22.86
N SER A 338 13.74 -15.95 22.30
CA SER A 338 12.53 -15.99 21.45
C SER A 338 11.25 -16.48 22.15
N GLN A 339 11.24 -16.49 23.48
CA GLN A 339 10.04 -16.76 24.29
C GLN A 339 9.64 -15.49 25.04
N TYR A 340 8.35 -15.20 25.01
CA TYR A 340 7.79 -14.07 25.74
C TYR A 340 7.35 -14.50 27.14
N GLN A 341 7.72 -13.69 28.13
CA GLN A 341 7.43 -13.93 29.54
C GLN A 341 6.97 -12.64 30.20
N VAL A 342 6.14 -12.78 31.21
CA VAL A 342 5.74 -11.69 32.12
C VAL A 342 5.95 -12.12 33.56
N ILE A 343 6.06 -11.18 34.46
CA ILE A 343 6.07 -11.44 35.89
C ILE A 343 4.68 -11.10 36.41
N VAL A 344 3.94 -12.11 36.86
CA VAL A 344 2.61 -11.99 37.42
C VAL A 344 2.72 -11.86 38.94
N VAL A 345 1.97 -10.93 39.54
CA VAL A 345 1.89 -10.77 40.98
C VAL A 345 0.57 -11.30 41.49
N GLY A 346 0.64 -12.34 42.30
CA GLY A 346 -0.52 -12.97 42.94
C GLY A 346 -1.19 -12.09 44.00
N ALA A 347 -2.34 -12.53 44.49
CA ALA A 347 -3.04 -11.88 45.59
C ALA A 347 -2.23 -11.82 46.89
N ASP A 348 -1.29 -12.77 47.06
CA ASP A 348 -0.35 -12.86 48.19
C ASP A 348 0.89 -11.96 48.01
N ASN A 349 0.89 -11.06 47.01
CA ASN A 349 2.01 -10.21 46.64
C ASN A 349 3.32 -10.96 46.35
N LYS A 350 3.20 -12.15 45.79
CA LYS A 350 4.34 -12.90 45.27
C LYS A 350 4.42 -12.76 43.76
N ALA A 351 5.62 -12.45 43.28
CA ALA A 351 5.91 -12.31 41.86
C ALA A 351 6.43 -13.63 41.30
N MET A 352 5.82 -14.11 40.22
CA MET A 352 6.18 -15.34 39.54
C MET A 352 6.36 -15.10 38.05
N VAL A 353 7.40 -15.66 37.45
CA VAL A 353 7.63 -15.62 36.00
C VAL A 353 6.66 -16.58 35.32
N ARG A 354 5.98 -16.13 34.30
CA ARG A 354 5.05 -16.92 33.50
C ARG A 354 5.31 -16.72 32.02
N ALA A 355 5.45 -17.82 31.28
CA ALA A 355 5.51 -17.77 29.82
C ALA A 355 4.13 -17.39 29.25
N ILE A 356 4.14 -16.55 28.23
CA ILE A 356 2.93 -16.08 27.54
C ILE A 356 3.11 -16.22 26.03
N LYS A 357 1.99 -16.21 25.31
CA LYS A 357 1.98 -16.01 23.86
C LYS A 357 1.44 -14.63 23.58
N VAL A 358 2.20 -13.85 22.82
CA VAL A 358 1.80 -12.52 22.37
C VAL A 358 1.38 -12.56 20.90
N GLY A 359 0.43 -11.72 20.56
CA GLY A 359 0.01 -11.44 19.18
C GLY A 359 0.49 -10.08 18.73
N ASP A 360 -0.36 -9.34 18.04
CA ASP A 360 -0.07 -7.99 17.54
C ASP A 360 0.02 -6.95 18.67
N ARG A 361 0.63 -5.83 18.37
CA ARG A 361 0.66 -4.66 19.26
C ARG A 361 -0.55 -3.78 19.04
N PHE A 362 -1.09 -3.24 20.11
CA PHE A 362 -2.17 -2.27 20.07
C PHE A 362 -1.77 -1.01 20.85
N GLY A 363 -1.32 0.01 20.14
CA GLY A 363 -0.75 1.21 20.75
C GLY A 363 0.44 0.89 21.65
N PRO A 364 0.41 1.29 22.95
CA PRO A 364 1.47 1.02 23.91
C PRO A 364 1.40 -0.39 24.52
N ASP A 365 0.40 -1.19 24.16
CA ASP A 365 0.14 -2.49 24.79
C ASP A 365 0.39 -3.65 23.82
N TRP A 366 0.73 -4.84 24.37
CA TRP A 366 0.72 -6.10 23.67
C TRP A 366 -0.63 -6.81 23.84
N ILE A 367 -1.11 -7.43 22.78
CA ILE A 367 -2.23 -8.38 22.84
C ILE A 367 -1.66 -9.72 23.29
N VAL A 368 -2.13 -10.26 24.43
CA VAL A 368 -1.76 -11.59 24.91
C VAL A 368 -2.83 -12.58 24.47
N THR A 369 -2.41 -13.64 23.75
CA THR A 369 -3.29 -14.67 23.22
C THR A 369 -3.41 -15.88 24.14
N ASP A 370 -2.42 -16.12 25.00
CA ASP A 370 -2.40 -17.28 25.92
C ASP A 370 -1.46 -17.00 27.11
N GLY A 371 -1.77 -17.58 28.27
CA GLY A 371 -0.91 -17.54 29.47
C GLY A 371 -1.31 -16.53 30.55
N LEU A 372 -2.32 -15.67 30.33
CA LEU A 372 -2.83 -14.74 31.33
C LEU A 372 -4.34 -14.82 31.49
N ASN A 373 -4.84 -14.33 32.62
CA ASN A 373 -6.27 -14.16 32.89
C ASN A 373 -6.61 -12.69 33.14
N THR A 374 -7.88 -12.34 32.93
CA THR A 374 -8.40 -10.99 33.20
C THR A 374 -8.25 -10.64 34.68
N GLY A 375 -7.75 -9.42 34.96
CA GLY A 375 -7.61 -8.91 36.32
C GLY A 375 -6.35 -9.39 37.04
N GLU A 376 -5.49 -10.21 36.42
CA GLU A 376 -4.16 -10.47 36.95
C GLU A 376 -3.30 -9.21 36.91
N ARG A 377 -2.36 -9.08 37.84
CA ARG A 377 -1.42 -7.96 37.91
C ARG A 377 -0.09 -8.35 37.30
N VAL A 378 0.43 -7.58 36.37
CA VAL A 378 1.74 -7.80 35.73
C VAL A 378 2.71 -6.69 36.12
N VAL A 379 3.97 -7.06 36.35
CA VAL A 379 5.03 -6.10 36.69
C VAL A 379 5.45 -5.33 35.44
N VAL A 380 5.42 -4.01 35.53
CA VAL A 380 5.85 -3.10 34.46
C VAL A 380 7.25 -2.57 34.72
N GLU A 381 7.53 -2.18 35.99
CA GLU A 381 8.83 -1.68 36.39
C GLU A 381 9.36 -2.45 37.62
N GLY A 382 10.67 -2.52 37.75
CA GLY A 382 11.32 -3.25 38.84
C GLY A 382 11.65 -4.72 38.52
N ILE A 383 11.49 -5.15 37.27
CA ILE A 383 11.78 -6.50 36.79
C ILE A 383 13.19 -6.96 37.17
N GLN A 384 14.19 -6.09 36.97
CA GLN A 384 15.59 -6.40 37.31
C GLN A 384 15.78 -6.65 38.82
N LYS A 385 15.06 -5.92 39.68
CA LYS A 385 15.12 -6.11 41.13
C LYS A 385 14.62 -7.50 41.52
N ILE A 386 13.53 -7.98 40.89
CA ILE A 386 12.99 -9.32 41.10
C ILE A 386 13.98 -10.39 40.64
N GLN A 387 14.58 -10.21 39.46
CA GLN A 387 15.56 -11.15 38.91
C GLN A 387 16.81 -11.25 39.78
N THR A 388 17.34 -10.11 40.26
CA THR A 388 18.49 -10.09 41.17
C THR A 388 18.16 -10.79 42.49
N PHE A 389 16.97 -10.55 43.03
CA PHE A 389 16.49 -11.15 44.28
C PHE A 389 16.29 -12.66 44.12
N ALA A 390 15.70 -13.11 43.01
CA ALA A 390 15.52 -14.53 42.67
C ALA A 390 16.86 -15.26 42.51
N ALA A 391 17.87 -14.61 41.94
CA ALA A 391 19.21 -15.15 41.79
C ALA A 391 19.94 -15.36 43.12
N GLN A 392 19.68 -14.50 44.12
CA GLN A 392 20.25 -14.59 45.46
C GLN A 392 19.55 -15.61 46.35
N SER A 393 18.32 -16.02 46.01
CA SER A 393 17.50 -16.93 46.84
C SER A 393 16.76 -17.92 45.93
N PRO A 394 17.41 -19.02 45.47
CA PRO A 394 16.84 -19.96 44.52
C PRO A 394 15.53 -20.66 45.00
N ASP A 395 15.35 -20.84 46.30
CA ASP A 395 14.12 -21.39 46.86
C ASP A 395 12.93 -20.43 46.74
N MET A 396 13.17 -19.13 46.88
CA MET A 396 12.16 -18.10 46.65
C MET A 396 11.83 -17.92 45.17
N ALA A 397 12.76 -18.19 44.26
CA ALA A 397 12.50 -18.17 42.83
C ALA A 397 11.40 -19.17 42.42
N LYS A 398 11.32 -20.31 43.09
CA LYS A 398 10.29 -21.37 42.88
C LYS A 398 8.99 -21.08 43.66
N ALA A 399 9.08 -20.51 44.84
CA ALA A 399 7.93 -20.21 45.71
C ALA A 399 7.24 -18.86 45.42
N GLY A 400 7.84 -18.02 44.57
CA GLY A 400 7.45 -16.62 44.28
C GLY A 400 8.19 -15.63 45.14
N VAL A 401 8.70 -14.57 44.52
CA VAL A 401 9.44 -13.48 45.18
C VAL A 401 8.46 -12.54 45.85
N PRO A 402 8.52 -12.30 47.17
CA PRO A 402 7.65 -11.30 47.85
C PRO A 402 8.01 -9.91 47.32
N VAL A 403 6.98 -9.12 46.95
CA VAL A 403 7.14 -7.77 46.37
C VAL A 403 6.22 -6.77 47.02
N THR A 404 6.65 -5.52 47.06
CA THR A 404 5.80 -4.38 47.44
C THR A 404 5.28 -3.74 46.14
N VAL A 405 3.96 -3.70 45.99
CA VAL A 405 3.33 -3.25 44.74
C VAL A 405 2.97 -1.77 44.80
N LYS A 406 3.23 -1.07 43.68
CA LYS A 406 2.71 0.26 43.38
C LYS A 406 1.90 0.20 42.08
N PRO A 407 0.79 0.97 41.95
CA PRO A 407 0.04 0.99 40.69
C PRO A 407 0.83 1.68 39.60
N TYR A 408 0.75 1.11 38.38
CA TYR A 408 1.32 1.74 37.18
C TYR A 408 0.40 2.87 36.70
N VAL A 409 0.97 4.06 36.60
CA VAL A 409 0.31 5.19 35.93
C VAL A 409 0.95 5.29 34.53
N PRO A 410 0.21 5.02 33.46
CA PRO A 410 0.72 5.19 32.11
C PRO A 410 1.20 6.64 31.93
N ASN A 411 2.45 6.83 31.59
CA ASN A 411 2.93 8.14 31.17
C ASN A 411 2.13 8.49 29.90
N SER A 412 1.21 9.44 30.01
CA SER A 412 0.57 10.07 28.87
C SER A 412 1.61 10.96 28.17
N GLY A 413 2.65 10.32 27.64
CA GLY A 413 3.57 10.97 26.73
C GLY A 413 2.76 11.39 25.51
N GLY A 414 2.35 12.64 25.51
CA GLY A 414 1.81 13.28 24.33
C GLY A 414 2.81 13.09 23.21
N ILE A 415 2.32 12.56 22.12
CA ILE A 415 2.95 12.71 20.82
C ILE A 415 2.64 14.17 20.46
N ASP A 416 3.62 15.07 20.75
CA ASP A 416 3.65 16.39 20.14
C ASP A 416 3.96 16.27 18.64
#